data_c407a35ef45490167b96b0cde2b9ebcb
#
_entry.id   c407a35ef45490167b96b0cde2b9ebcb
#
_cell.length_a   1.000
_cell.length_b   1.000
_cell.length_c   1.000
_cell.angle_alpha   90.00
_cell.angle_beta   90.00
_cell.angle_gamma   90.00
#
_symmetry.space_group_name_H-M   'P 1'
#
loop_
_entity.id
_entity.type
_entity.pdbx_description
1 polymer ?
#
loop_
_entity_poly.entity_id
_entity_poly.type
_entity_poly.pdbx_seq_one_letter_code
_entity_poly.pdbx_strand_id
1 'polypeptide(L)'
;MKKYLSCLFLIIVLSVWIGESSGISVSFNPNPQVTPLNQNFTNILKVDNPVVLHGYSLSINYDSTKLNFVSASYGSLFSGQNIFWWRVITDTLNVIVIDCILTGQAHVDGPGNLLNLIFNPISGNFTQLSVRWIRLYDMSGGYFWDIERSPGDIIIGNQAIYAKIKCWLEGPYSNELMQTNLTNILLLTSPYSADPITVDAIPADVVDWVLLELRSSATGQTIRSKSMWLTKDGYLQSPGISIVALLNAPPGSYYVVIRHRNHLAIMSANAFQFATTGTVPLLDLTNSANIYGTMSGVITVSPNNVAMIAGDADQNGAIGPSDRNTTWRNQVGLSGYLSADFNLDGSVFPSDLNRFWRVNSGRASMVPISQ
;
A
#
# COMPACT_ATOMS: atom_id res chain seq x y z
N MET A 1 -9.15 76.52 15.57
CA MET A 1 -8.04 75.57 15.74
C MET A 1 -8.57 74.13 15.64
N LYS A 2 -8.51 73.52 14.47
CA LYS A 2 -8.93 72.14 14.27
C LYS A 2 -7.66 71.24 14.21
N LYS A 3 -7.51 70.34 15.19
CA LYS A 3 -6.44 69.39 15.26
C LYS A 3 -6.83 68.17 14.31
N TYR A 4 -6.06 67.94 13.28
CA TYR A 4 -6.14 66.67 12.45
C TYR A 4 -5.37 65.59 13.15
N LEU A 5 -6.09 64.52 13.54
CA LEU A 5 -5.52 63.28 14.04
C LEU A 5 -5.28 62.39 12.84
N SER A 6 -4.00 62.20 12.48
CA SER A 6 -3.58 61.29 11.41
C SER A 6 -3.55 59.86 11.97
N CYS A 7 -4.49 59.02 11.55
CA CYS A 7 -4.47 57.56 11.81
C CYS A 7 -3.53 56.87 10.81
N LEU A 8 -2.38 56.47 11.30
CA LEU A 8 -1.43 55.63 10.55
C LEU A 8 -1.92 54.19 10.58
N PHE A 9 -2.49 53.70 9.47
CA PHE A 9 -2.82 52.28 9.30
C PHE A 9 -1.54 51.53 9.01
N LEU A 10 -1.08 50.75 10.00
CA LEU A 10 0.00 49.77 9.82
C LEU A 10 -0.57 48.53 9.10
N ILE A 11 -0.35 48.41 7.79
CA ILE A 11 -0.66 47.21 7.05
C ILE A 11 0.43 46.18 7.37
N ILE A 12 0.12 45.24 8.26
CA ILE A 12 0.94 44.04 8.44
C ILE A 12 0.67 43.11 7.24
N VAL A 13 1.57 43.14 6.27
CA VAL A 13 1.59 42.14 5.22
C VAL A 13 2.10 40.83 5.84
N LEU A 14 1.17 39.94 6.22
CA LEU A 14 1.53 38.54 6.46
C LEU A 14 1.93 37.94 5.12
N SER A 15 3.23 37.88 4.86
CA SER A 15 3.76 37.03 3.81
C SER A 15 3.52 35.57 4.25
N VAL A 16 2.44 34.96 3.76
CA VAL A 16 2.29 33.50 3.78
C VAL A 16 3.38 32.95 2.87
N TRP A 17 4.46 32.49 3.47
CA TRP A 17 5.42 31.66 2.77
C TRP A 17 4.71 30.35 2.42
N ILE A 18 4.22 30.25 1.20
CA ILE A 18 3.90 28.97 0.57
C ILE A 18 5.27 28.39 0.23
N GLY A 19 5.84 27.62 1.17
CA GLY A 19 7.06 26.88 0.90
C GLY A 19 6.77 25.89 -0.24
N GLU A 20 7.55 25.97 -1.31
CA GLU A 20 7.57 24.92 -2.32
C GLU A 20 7.88 23.62 -1.59
N SER A 21 7.11 22.53 -1.89
CA SER A 21 7.43 21.19 -1.41
C SER A 21 8.87 20.91 -1.77
N SER A 22 9.68 20.49 -0.81
CA SER A 22 11.12 20.27 -1.02
C SER A 22 11.40 19.18 -2.05
N GLY A 23 10.40 18.37 -2.40
CA GLY A 23 10.52 17.20 -3.28
C GLY A 23 11.48 16.15 -2.73
N ILE A 24 11.89 16.26 -1.46
CA ILE A 24 12.81 15.32 -0.81
C ILE A 24 12.00 14.20 -0.19
N SER A 25 12.44 12.96 -0.41
CA SER A 25 11.87 11.78 0.21
C SER A 25 12.92 10.94 0.92
N VAL A 26 12.49 10.21 1.95
CA VAL A 26 13.29 9.20 2.63
C VAL A 26 12.55 7.88 2.66
N SER A 27 13.30 6.80 2.48
CA SER A 27 12.75 5.45 2.46
C SER A 27 13.67 4.44 3.16
N PHE A 28 13.08 3.33 3.58
CA PHE A 28 13.85 2.20 4.15
C PHE A 28 14.29 1.24 3.05
N ASN A 29 15.46 0.61 3.24
CA ASN A 29 16.03 -0.36 2.31
C ASN A 29 16.77 -1.49 3.07
N PRO A 30 16.48 -2.77 2.78
CA PRO A 30 15.46 -3.25 1.88
C PRO A 30 14.05 -2.99 2.40
N ASN A 31 13.09 -2.91 1.48
CA ASN A 31 11.67 -2.77 1.81
C ASN A 31 10.83 -3.62 0.83
N PRO A 32 10.17 -4.73 1.27
CA PRO A 32 10.18 -5.22 2.66
C PRO A 32 11.52 -5.86 3.05
N GLN A 33 11.81 -5.82 4.36
CA GLN A 33 12.85 -6.64 4.98
C GLN A 33 12.24 -7.96 5.42
N VAL A 34 12.74 -9.09 4.89
CA VAL A 34 12.40 -10.43 5.41
C VAL A 34 13.49 -10.90 6.34
N THR A 35 13.14 -11.36 7.53
CA THR A 35 14.12 -11.75 8.56
C THR A 35 13.59 -12.89 9.41
N PRO A 36 14.41 -13.91 9.75
CA PRO A 36 14.04 -14.95 10.71
C PRO A 36 13.89 -14.38 12.13
N LEU A 37 13.07 -15.07 12.95
CA LEU A 37 12.95 -14.78 14.36
C LEU A 37 14.31 -14.98 15.06
N ASN A 38 14.64 -14.13 16.03
CA ASN A 38 15.89 -14.16 16.82
C ASN A 38 17.19 -14.03 16.00
N GLN A 39 17.12 -13.47 14.81
CA GLN A 39 18.30 -13.18 13.99
C GLN A 39 18.40 -11.67 13.71
N ASN A 40 19.54 -11.06 14.05
CA ASN A 40 19.76 -9.64 13.76
C ASN A 40 19.70 -9.37 12.26
N PHE A 41 19.06 -8.26 11.91
CA PHE A 41 19.04 -7.72 10.55
C PHE A 41 19.39 -6.23 10.55
N THR A 42 19.87 -5.75 9.43
CA THR A 42 20.12 -4.33 9.20
C THR A 42 19.08 -3.78 8.22
N ASN A 43 18.42 -2.70 8.60
CA ASN A 43 17.60 -1.90 7.68
C ASN A 43 18.22 -0.50 7.58
N ILE A 44 18.20 0.08 6.39
CA ILE A 44 18.88 1.33 6.07
C ILE A 44 17.83 2.39 5.80
N LEU A 45 17.94 3.54 6.46
CA LEU A 45 17.20 4.74 6.04
C LEU A 45 18.06 5.51 5.05
N LYS A 46 17.53 5.80 3.89
CA LYS A 46 18.20 6.56 2.82
C LYS A 46 17.40 7.81 2.45
N VAL A 47 18.10 8.82 1.95
CA VAL A 47 17.50 9.92 1.20
C VAL A 47 17.50 9.54 -0.28
N ASP A 48 16.35 9.73 -0.94
CA ASP A 48 16.11 9.21 -2.29
C ASP A 48 16.44 10.22 -3.38
N ASN A 49 16.53 11.50 -3.03
CA ASN A 49 16.71 12.62 -3.97
C ASN A 49 18.07 13.30 -3.79
N PRO A 50 18.59 13.98 -4.83
CA PRO A 50 19.75 14.84 -4.71
C PRO A 50 19.49 15.96 -3.69
N VAL A 51 20.33 16.08 -2.69
CA VAL A 51 20.26 17.10 -1.64
C VAL A 51 21.62 17.28 -0.99
N VAL A 52 21.99 18.53 -0.69
CA VAL A 52 23.24 18.88 0.03
C VAL A 52 22.92 18.93 1.53
N LEU A 53 23.59 18.10 2.33
CA LEU A 53 23.31 17.93 3.75
C LEU A 53 24.53 18.22 4.61
N HIS A 54 24.33 19.03 5.67
CA HIS A 54 25.28 19.22 6.77
C HIS A 54 25.03 18.25 7.93
N GLY A 55 23.81 17.69 8.03
CA GLY A 55 23.42 16.76 9.06
C GLY A 55 21.95 16.40 9.02
N TYR A 56 21.54 15.63 10.02
CA TYR A 56 20.12 15.29 10.22
C TYR A 56 19.80 15.07 11.69
N SER A 57 18.53 15.26 12.02
CA SER A 57 17.90 14.85 13.27
C SER A 57 16.59 14.16 12.96
N LEU A 58 16.34 12.99 13.52
CA LEU A 58 15.15 12.22 13.20
C LEU A 58 14.69 11.35 14.37
N SER A 59 13.43 10.91 14.28
CA SER A 59 12.84 9.98 15.22
C SER A 59 12.18 8.83 14.45
N ILE A 60 12.46 7.60 14.89
CA ILE A 60 11.91 6.38 14.30
C ILE A 60 11.06 5.67 15.34
N ASN A 61 9.84 5.32 14.95
CA ASN A 61 8.96 4.43 15.72
C ASN A 61 9.16 2.99 15.26
N TYR A 62 9.09 2.06 16.22
CA TYR A 62 9.07 0.63 16.00
C TYR A 62 8.21 -0.05 17.07
N ASP A 63 7.80 -1.28 16.86
CA ASP A 63 7.04 -2.08 17.83
C ASP A 63 8.00 -2.91 18.68
N SER A 64 8.25 -2.50 19.94
CA SER A 64 9.16 -3.21 20.85
C SER A 64 8.62 -4.54 21.34
N THR A 65 7.35 -4.86 21.08
CA THR A 65 6.80 -6.20 21.35
C THR A 65 7.21 -7.21 20.28
N LYS A 66 7.73 -6.72 19.14
CA LYS A 66 8.12 -7.52 17.97
C LYS A 66 9.61 -7.39 17.63
N LEU A 67 10.20 -6.24 17.88
CA LEU A 67 11.60 -5.94 17.57
C LEU A 67 12.34 -5.43 18.80
N ASN A 68 13.53 -5.99 19.05
CA ASN A 68 14.52 -5.38 19.92
C ASN A 68 15.43 -4.49 19.08
N PHE A 69 15.56 -3.21 19.44
CA PHE A 69 16.60 -2.35 18.87
C PHE A 69 17.97 -2.74 19.43
N VAL A 70 18.92 -3.00 18.53
CA VAL A 70 20.27 -3.43 18.91
C VAL A 70 21.22 -2.25 18.84
N SER A 71 21.30 -1.57 17.69
CA SER A 71 22.20 -0.43 17.51
C SER A 71 21.85 0.38 16.27
N ALA A 72 22.42 1.59 16.18
CA ALA A 72 22.44 2.41 14.99
C ALA A 72 23.84 2.90 14.68
N SER A 73 24.13 3.11 13.41
CA SER A 73 25.34 3.78 12.93
C SER A 73 25.00 4.69 11.75
N TYR A 74 25.80 5.74 11.52
CA TYR A 74 25.62 6.57 10.33
C TYR A 74 25.79 5.72 9.05
N GLY A 75 25.03 6.09 8.01
CA GLY A 75 25.07 5.43 6.71
C GLY A 75 26.30 5.80 5.89
N SER A 76 26.42 5.19 4.70
CA SER A 76 27.58 5.40 3.82
C SER A 76 27.76 6.84 3.38
N LEU A 77 26.68 7.64 3.33
CA LEU A 77 26.73 9.06 2.97
C LEU A 77 27.59 9.87 3.95
N PHE A 78 27.57 9.51 5.24
CA PHE A 78 28.31 10.17 6.30
C PHE A 78 29.61 9.43 6.68
N SER A 79 29.91 8.30 6.04
CA SER A 79 31.12 7.52 6.32
C SER A 79 32.37 8.27 5.86
N GLY A 80 33.42 8.29 6.73
CA GLY A 80 34.66 8.99 6.43
C GLY A 80 34.58 10.52 6.58
N GLN A 81 33.43 11.06 6.99
CA GLN A 81 33.30 12.47 7.28
C GLN A 81 33.69 12.83 8.71
N ASN A 82 34.09 14.09 8.93
CA ASN A 82 34.37 14.60 10.28
C ASN A 82 33.04 14.92 10.98
N ILE A 83 32.52 13.96 11.75
CA ILE A 83 31.28 14.08 12.49
C ILE A 83 31.54 14.87 13.77
N PHE A 84 30.83 16.00 13.92
CA PHE A 84 30.87 16.84 15.15
C PHE A 84 29.99 16.23 16.24
N TRP A 85 28.81 15.73 15.88
CA TRP A 85 27.83 15.20 16.82
C TRP A 85 27.17 13.95 16.26
N TRP A 86 27.21 12.88 17.06
CA TRP A 86 26.47 11.65 16.83
C TRP A 86 25.81 11.23 18.13
N ARG A 87 24.52 11.05 18.13
CA ARG A 87 23.74 10.66 19.30
C ARG A 87 22.63 9.71 18.92
N VAL A 88 22.47 8.65 19.72
CA VAL A 88 21.35 7.72 19.63
C VAL A 88 20.70 7.67 21.01
N ILE A 89 19.40 7.94 21.09
CA ILE A 89 18.60 7.84 22.30
C ILE A 89 17.47 6.88 22.03
N THR A 90 17.33 5.88 22.89
CA THR A 90 16.19 4.97 22.91
C THR A 90 15.26 5.38 24.04
N ASP A 91 13.96 5.49 23.72
CA ASP A 91 12.91 5.77 24.67
C ASP A 91 12.17 4.47 25.01
N THR A 92 11.60 4.41 26.23
CA THR A 92 10.71 3.32 26.67
C THR A 92 9.40 3.26 25.89
N LEU A 93 9.13 4.24 25.02
CA LEU A 93 7.93 4.39 24.20
C LEU A 93 8.10 3.90 22.75
N ASN A 94 9.00 2.95 22.48
CA ASN A 94 9.19 2.42 21.13
C ASN A 94 9.73 3.44 20.12
N VAL A 95 10.54 4.38 20.60
CA VAL A 95 11.09 5.49 19.80
C VAL A 95 12.61 5.50 19.88
N ILE A 96 13.24 5.70 18.72
CA ILE A 96 14.67 5.94 18.60
C ILE A 96 14.83 7.37 18.07
N VAL A 97 15.59 8.21 18.76
CA VAL A 97 15.98 9.55 18.30
C VAL A 97 17.45 9.52 17.92
N ILE A 98 17.78 10.04 16.75
CA ILE A 98 19.13 10.03 16.20
C ILE A 98 19.48 11.41 15.66
N ASP A 99 20.64 11.89 16.04
CA ASP A 99 21.22 13.13 15.55
C ASP A 99 22.58 12.86 14.94
N CYS A 100 22.88 13.46 13.78
CA CYS A 100 24.17 13.44 13.11
C CYS A 100 24.45 14.80 12.49
N ILE A 101 25.56 15.43 12.87
CA ILE A 101 25.96 16.75 12.35
C ILE A 101 27.46 16.73 12.03
N LEU A 102 27.84 17.30 10.90
CA LEU A 102 29.22 17.43 10.45
C LEU A 102 29.93 18.65 11.07
N THR A 103 31.25 18.68 11.00
CA THR A 103 32.06 19.80 11.51
C THR A 103 32.14 20.93 10.49
N GLY A 104 32.03 22.18 10.96
CA GLY A 104 32.33 23.38 10.19
C GLY A 104 31.51 23.49 8.90
N GLN A 105 32.16 23.57 7.75
CA GLN A 105 31.55 23.68 6.43
C GLN A 105 31.48 22.33 5.69
N ALA A 106 31.68 21.21 6.38
CA ALA A 106 31.57 19.91 5.76
C ALA A 106 30.10 19.61 5.35
N HIS A 107 29.93 18.95 4.24
CA HIS A 107 28.62 18.52 3.74
C HIS A 107 28.76 17.20 2.98
N VAL A 108 27.63 16.57 2.72
CA VAL A 108 27.50 15.37 1.89
C VAL A 108 26.40 15.59 0.86
N ASP A 109 26.54 14.96 -0.31
CA ASP A 109 25.62 15.09 -1.41
C ASP A 109 24.81 13.80 -1.56
N GLY A 110 23.49 13.92 -1.39
CA GLY A 110 22.55 12.84 -1.69
C GLY A 110 22.32 12.65 -3.19
N PRO A 111 21.63 11.57 -3.58
CA PRO A 111 21.00 10.56 -2.73
C PRO A 111 21.99 9.62 -2.04
N GLY A 112 21.56 8.99 -0.95
CA GLY A 112 22.42 8.01 -0.27
C GLY A 112 21.91 7.56 1.10
N ASN A 113 22.67 6.66 1.72
CA ASN A 113 22.30 6.06 3.00
C ASN A 113 22.61 7.02 4.14
N LEU A 114 21.58 7.43 4.87
CA LEU A 114 21.70 8.30 6.05
C LEU A 114 22.11 7.51 7.28
N LEU A 115 21.50 6.32 7.46
CA LEU A 115 21.49 5.62 8.74
C LEU A 115 21.36 4.12 8.52
N ASN A 116 22.12 3.32 9.29
CA ASN A 116 21.93 1.89 9.44
C ASN A 116 21.30 1.61 10.80
N LEU A 117 20.27 0.80 10.84
CA LEU A 117 19.54 0.37 12.03
C LEU A 117 19.64 -1.15 12.14
N ILE A 118 20.07 -1.63 13.31
CA ILE A 118 20.14 -3.07 13.60
C ILE A 118 19.06 -3.40 14.61
N PHE A 119 18.20 -4.35 14.24
CA PHE A 119 17.15 -4.91 15.08
C PHE A 119 17.26 -6.42 15.20
N ASN A 120 16.72 -6.97 16.28
CA ASN A 120 16.50 -8.40 16.49
C ASN A 120 14.99 -8.65 16.60
N PRO A 121 14.35 -9.41 15.70
CA PRO A 121 12.96 -9.80 15.83
C PRO A 121 12.77 -10.77 16.97
N ILE A 122 11.81 -10.49 17.86
CA ILE A 122 11.53 -11.30 19.06
C ILE A 122 10.15 -11.97 19.04
N SER A 123 9.23 -11.46 18.24
CA SER A 123 7.90 -12.08 18.07
C SER A 123 7.18 -11.58 16.83
N GLY A 124 6.06 -12.22 16.49
CA GLY A 124 5.13 -11.79 15.45
C GLY A 124 5.50 -12.23 14.04
N ASN A 125 4.66 -11.85 13.08
CA ASN A 125 4.82 -12.16 11.65
C ASN A 125 5.13 -10.93 10.82
N PHE A 126 4.77 -9.74 11.33
CA PHE A 126 4.90 -8.48 10.62
C PHE A 126 4.99 -7.31 11.59
N THR A 127 5.77 -6.29 11.20
CA THR A 127 5.82 -4.97 11.83
C THR A 127 6.33 -3.94 10.84
N GLN A 128 6.32 -2.66 11.23
CA GLN A 128 6.84 -1.56 10.42
C GLN A 128 7.80 -0.70 11.23
N LEU A 129 8.77 -0.13 10.51
CA LEU A 129 9.55 1.02 10.96
C LEU A 129 8.92 2.27 10.33
N SER A 130 8.76 3.34 11.09
CA SER A 130 8.24 4.60 10.56
C SER A 130 9.04 5.78 11.05
N VAL A 131 9.34 6.71 10.15
CA VAL A 131 9.96 7.97 10.52
C VAL A 131 8.87 8.89 11.07
N ARG A 132 8.85 9.12 12.39
CA ARG A 132 7.89 9.98 13.07
C ARG A 132 8.07 11.44 12.67
N TRP A 133 9.31 11.91 12.70
CA TRP A 133 9.73 13.23 12.21
C TRP A 133 11.19 13.15 11.75
N ILE A 134 11.57 14.04 10.82
CA ILE A 134 12.92 14.19 10.31
C ILE A 134 13.20 15.65 9.97
N ARG A 135 14.40 16.11 10.25
CA ARG A 135 14.99 17.37 9.80
C ARG A 135 16.29 17.06 9.11
N LEU A 136 16.42 17.47 7.88
CA LEU A 136 17.67 17.42 7.12
C LEU A 136 18.26 18.83 7.15
N TYR A 137 19.43 19.02 7.73
CA TYR A 137 20.08 20.32 7.90
C TYR A 137 20.89 20.67 6.66
N ASP A 138 20.73 21.92 6.19
CA ASP A 138 21.53 22.52 5.13
C ASP A 138 22.80 23.22 5.69
N MET A 139 23.64 23.72 4.77
CA MET A 139 24.89 24.42 5.09
C MET A 139 24.68 25.81 5.76
N SER A 140 23.49 26.38 5.66
CA SER A 140 23.15 27.70 6.21
C SER A 140 22.68 27.65 7.65
N GLY A 141 22.48 26.46 8.20
CA GLY A 141 21.85 26.20 9.51
C GLY A 141 20.33 26.14 9.46
N GLY A 142 19.73 26.19 8.25
CA GLY A 142 18.35 25.87 8.01
C GLY A 142 18.10 24.37 7.95
N TYR A 143 16.85 23.96 7.82
CA TYR A 143 16.50 22.56 7.59
C TYR A 143 15.28 22.39 6.70
N PHE A 144 15.27 21.29 5.96
CA PHE A 144 14.12 20.85 5.21
C PHE A 144 13.15 20.15 6.17
N TRP A 145 11.86 20.48 6.09
CA TRP A 145 10.84 19.95 7.00
C TRP A 145 9.70 19.22 6.28
N ASP A 146 9.46 19.57 5.01
CA ASP A 146 8.46 18.93 4.15
C ASP A 146 9.12 17.76 3.39
N ILE A 147 9.31 16.63 4.12
CA ILE A 147 10.01 15.46 3.62
C ILE A 147 9.02 14.30 3.57
N GLU A 148 8.84 13.73 2.39
CA GLU A 148 8.05 12.51 2.20
C GLU A 148 8.72 11.32 2.89
N ARG A 149 7.94 10.50 3.61
CA ARG A 149 8.45 9.41 4.45
C ARG A 149 7.71 8.12 4.14
N SER A 150 8.41 7.17 3.52
CA SER A 150 7.88 5.84 3.27
C SER A 150 8.19 4.90 4.44
N PRO A 151 7.21 4.14 4.97
CA PRO A 151 7.46 3.16 6.02
C PRO A 151 8.32 2.01 5.51
N GLY A 152 9.03 1.34 6.43
CA GLY A 152 9.79 0.13 6.17
C GLY A 152 9.03 -1.10 6.66
N ASP A 153 8.58 -1.95 5.75
CA ASP A 153 7.88 -3.20 6.07
C ASP A 153 8.88 -4.27 6.53
N ILE A 154 8.65 -4.87 7.68
CA ILE A 154 9.45 -5.95 8.26
C ILE A 154 8.60 -7.21 8.34
N ILE A 155 8.98 -8.21 7.57
CA ILE A 155 8.34 -9.53 7.53
C ILE A 155 9.17 -10.49 8.37
N ILE A 156 8.62 -10.93 9.52
CA ILE A 156 9.30 -11.83 10.45
C ILE A 156 8.90 -13.26 10.14
N GLY A 157 9.84 -14.05 9.64
CA GLY A 157 9.63 -15.44 9.26
C GLY A 157 10.79 -16.00 8.45
N ASN A 158 10.89 -17.32 8.40
CA ASN A 158 11.98 -17.99 7.68
C ASN A 158 11.84 -17.90 6.16
N GLN A 159 10.62 -17.65 5.67
CA GLN A 159 10.32 -17.61 4.24
C GLN A 159 9.07 -16.77 3.98
N ALA A 160 9.14 -15.90 3.00
CA ALA A 160 8.02 -15.17 2.46
C ALA A 160 8.21 -14.98 0.96
N ILE A 161 7.10 -14.95 0.22
CA ILE A 161 7.08 -14.45 -1.16
C ILE A 161 6.26 -13.17 -1.19
N TYR A 162 6.65 -12.21 -2.03
CA TYR A 162 5.99 -10.93 -2.09
C TYR A 162 5.98 -10.32 -3.51
N ALA A 163 5.00 -9.45 -3.75
CA ALA A 163 4.80 -8.73 -4.99
C ALA A 163 3.99 -7.44 -4.77
N LYS A 164 4.06 -6.52 -5.72
CA LYS A 164 3.00 -5.54 -5.97
C LYS A 164 2.04 -6.14 -6.98
N ILE A 165 0.74 -6.09 -6.71
CA ILE A 165 -0.31 -6.55 -7.63
C ILE A 165 -1.31 -5.44 -7.77
N LYS A 166 -1.66 -5.10 -9.02
CA LYS A 166 -2.59 -4.02 -9.32
C LYS A 166 -3.76 -4.52 -10.16
N CYS A 167 -4.99 -4.16 -9.79
CA CYS A 167 -6.20 -4.39 -10.59
C CYS A 167 -7.24 -3.29 -10.33
N TRP A 168 -8.21 -3.16 -11.24
CA TRP A 168 -9.34 -2.28 -11.08
C TRP A 168 -10.65 -3.07 -10.96
N LEU A 169 -11.62 -2.51 -10.24
CA LEU A 169 -13.03 -2.90 -10.25
C LEU A 169 -13.81 -1.91 -11.11
N GLU A 170 -14.67 -2.39 -12.02
CA GLU A 170 -15.46 -1.54 -12.91
C GLU A 170 -16.35 -0.56 -12.12
N GLY A 171 -17.04 -1.07 -11.09
CA GLY A 171 -18.06 -0.33 -10.36
C GLY A 171 -17.59 0.97 -9.73
N PRO A 172 -16.59 0.96 -8.87
CA PRO A 172 -16.08 2.15 -8.20
C PRO A 172 -15.05 2.95 -9.03
N TYR A 173 -14.65 2.49 -10.22
CA TYR A 173 -13.63 3.14 -11.03
C TYR A 173 -14.04 4.54 -11.49
N SER A 174 -13.17 5.51 -11.29
CA SER A 174 -13.35 6.91 -11.72
C SER A 174 -11.99 7.59 -11.86
N ASN A 175 -11.65 8.04 -13.08
CA ASN A 175 -10.46 8.85 -13.36
C ASN A 175 -9.15 8.27 -12.78
N GLU A 176 -8.84 7.01 -13.12
CA GLU A 176 -7.64 6.28 -12.69
C GLU A 176 -7.51 6.06 -11.17
N LEU A 177 -8.61 6.19 -10.46
CA LEU A 177 -8.76 5.84 -9.05
C LEU A 177 -10.05 5.06 -8.87
N MET A 178 -10.23 4.45 -7.70
CA MET A 178 -11.49 3.88 -7.25
C MET A 178 -12.03 4.65 -6.05
N GLN A 179 -13.36 4.77 -5.97
CA GLN A 179 -14.03 5.41 -4.85
C GLN A 179 -14.01 4.52 -3.61
N THR A 180 -13.89 5.12 -2.42
CA THR A 180 -13.84 4.43 -1.12
C THR A 180 -15.12 4.64 -0.31
N ASN A 181 -16.28 4.61 -0.98
CA ASN A 181 -17.57 4.93 -0.34
C ASN A 181 -17.99 3.91 0.74
N LEU A 182 -17.39 2.71 0.71
CA LEU A 182 -17.66 1.65 1.69
C LEU A 182 -16.91 1.81 3.01
N THR A 183 -15.99 2.77 3.17
CA THR A 183 -15.07 2.88 4.32
C THR A 183 -15.73 2.67 5.68
N ASN A 184 -16.96 3.18 5.88
CA ASN A 184 -17.65 3.08 7.17
C ASN A 184 -18.53 1.83 7.34
N ILE A 185 -18.65 1.01 6.29
CA ILE A 185 -19.50 -0.19 6.27
C ILE A 185 -18.75 -1.46 5.87
N LEU A 186 -17.45 -1.33 5.54
CA LEU A 186 -16.58 -2.48 5.32
C LEU A 186 -16.53 -3.37 6.55
N LEU A 187 -16.58 -4.67 6.33
CA LEU A 187 -16.49 -5.64 7.40
C LEU A 187 -15.07 -5.70 7.95
N LEU A 188 -14.90 -5.66 9.27
CA LEU A 188 -13.60 -5.88 9.93
C LEU A 188 -13.11 -7.33 9.76
N THR A 189 -14.00 -8.26 9.46
CA THR A 189 -13.66 -9.64 9.09
C THR A 189 -13.85 -9.82 7.58
N SER A 190 -12.84 -10.37 6.93
CA SER A 190 -12.92 -10.71 5.50
C SER A 190 -14.14 -11.56 5.19
N PRO A 191 -14.89 -11.29 4.11
CA PRO A 191 -16.07 -12.06 3.72
C PRO A 191 -15.73 -13.43 3.11
N TYR A 192 -14.45 -13.74 2.89
CA TYR A 192 -14.02 -14.97 2.21
C TYR A 192 -13.72 -16.07 3.20
N SER A 193 -14.54 -17.14 3.18
CA SER A 193 -14.39 -18.32 4.06
C SER A 193 -13.07 -19.07 3.85
N ALA A 194 -12.42 -18.92 2.69
CA ALA A 194 -11.13 -19.53 2.41
C ALA A 194 -9.96 -18.91 3.21
N ASP A 195 -10.11 -17.67 3.68
CA ASP A 195 -9.14 -16.99 4.55
C ASP A 195 -9.86 -15.92 5.41
N PRO A 196 -10.61 -16.32 6.44
CA PRO A 196 -11.37 -15.41 7.30
C PRO A 196 -10.41 -14.69 8.26
N ILE A 197 -9.95 -13.52 7.86
CA ILE A 197 -9.05 -12.69 8.66
C ILE A 197 -9.83 -11.54 9.29
N THR A 198 -9.61 -11.26 10.57
CA THR A 198 -10.19 -10.13 11.30
C THR A 198 -9.09 -9.10 11.60
N VAL A 199 -9.41 -7.83 11.39
CA VAL A 199 -8.53 -6.68 11.64
C VAL A 199 -9.18 -5.72 12.64
N ASP A 200 -8.37 -4.94 13.35
CA ASP A 200 -8.87 -3.95 14.32
C ASP A 200 -9.40 -2.69 13.64
N ALA A 201 -8.86 -2.34 12.46
CA ALA A 201 -9.28 -1.20 11.67
C ALA A 201 -8.95 -1.42 10.19
N ILE A 202 -9.69 -0.74 9.32
CA ILE A 202 -9.47 -0.70 7.88
C ILE A 202 -9.05 0.72 7.49
N PRO A 203 -7.93 0.90 6.75
CA PRO A 203 -7.49 2.20 6.26
C PRO A 203 -8.53 2.87 5.34
N ALA A 204 -8.59 4.21 5.36
CA ALA A 204 -9.57 4.99 4.59
C ALA A 204 -9.36 4.93 3.06
N ASP A 205 -8.22 4.48 2.59
CA ASP A 205 -7.90 4.29 1.18
C ASP A 205 -8.30 2.90 0.65
N VAL A 206 -8.82 2.01 1.49
CA VAL A 206 -9.32 0.70 1.09
C VAL A 206 -10.71 0.83 0.45
N VAL A 207 -10.85 0.24 -0.73
CA VAL A 207 -12.10 0.18 -1.51
C VAL A 207 -12.96 -0.99 -1.05
N ASP A 208 -12.35 -2.20 -1.02
CA ASP A 208 -13.03 -3.44 -0.62
C ASP A 208 -12.02 -4.55 -0.31
N TRP A 209 -12.53 -5.68 0.22
CA TRP A 209 -11.82 -6.93 0.31
C TRP A 209 -11.78 -7.65 -1.03
N VAL A 210 -10.66 -8.30 -1.33
CA VAL A 210 -10.49 -9.25 -2.44
C VAL A 210 -9.85 -10.54 -1.93
N LEU A 211 -10.11 -11.65 -2.61
CA LEU A 211 -9.41 -12.92 -2.37
C LEU A 211 -8.37 -13.13 -3.46
N LEU A 212 -7.12 -13.23 -3.06
CA LEU A 212 -6.01 -13.66 -3.91
C LEU A 212 -5.86 -15.18 -3.79
N GLU A 213 -5.80 -15.88 -4.93
CA GLU A 213 -5.48 -17.31 -5.00
C GLU A 213 -4.21 -17.52 -5.82
N LEU A 214 -3.39 -18.48 -5.38
CA LEU A 214 -2.22 -18.95 -6.13
C LEU A 214 -2.49 -20.35 -6.67
N ARG A 215 -2.13 -20.56 -7.96
CA ARG A 215 -2.19 -21.87 -8.62
C ARG A 215 -0.86 -22.19 -9.30
N SER A 216 -0.46 -23.48 -9.33
CA SER A 216 0.77 -23.91 -10.03
C SER A 216 0.60 -23.96 -11.55
N SER A 217 -0.61 -24.13 -12.04
CA SER A 217 -0.96 -24.07 -13.46
C SER A 217 -2.31 -23.36 -13.65
N ALA A 218 -2.65 -22.97 -14.86
CA ALA A 218 -3.88 -22.25 -15.14
C ALA A 218 -5.14 -23.03 -14.71
N THR A 219 -5.15 -24.34 -14.89
CA THR A 219 -6.25 -25.24 -14.50
C THR A 219 -5.99 -25.96 -13.17
N GLY A 220 -4.86 -25.68 -12.51
CA GLY A 220 -4.47 -26.36 -11.27
C GLY A 220 -5.34 -25.94 -10.08
N GLN A 221 -5.34 -26.79 -9.06
CA GLN A 221 -5.97 -26.49 -7.79
C GLN A 221 -5.36 -25.25 -7.14
N THR A 222 -6.16 -24.54 -6.36
CA THR A 222 -5.67 -23.43 -5.53
C THR A 222 -4.74 -23.98 -4.44
N ILE A 223 -3.48 -23.56 -4.49
CA ILE A 223 -2.45 -23.93 -3.50
C ILE A 223 -2.62 -23.09 -2.23
N ARG A 224 -2.99 -21.81 -2.41
CA ARG A 224 -3.13 -20.86 -1.32
C ARG A 224 -4.17 -19.80 -1.65
N SER A 225 -4.95 -19.44 -0.64
CA SER A 225 -5.87 -18.30 -0.69
C SER A 225 -5.49 -17.31 0.40
N LYS A 226 -5.60 -16.02 0.11
CA LYS A 226 -5.38 -14.93 1.05
C LYS A 226 -6.33 -13.78 0.82
N SER A 227 -6.99 -13.33 1.89
CA SER A 227 -7.78 -12.10 1.90
C SER A 227 -6.85 -10.89 1.89
N MET A 228 -7.11 -9.97 0.98
CA MET A 228 -6.32 -8.75 0.76
C MET A 228 -7.22 -7.54 0.78
N TRP A 229 -6.68 -6.39 1.10
CA TRP A 229 -7.29 -5.10 0.82
C TRP A 229 -7.00 -4.68 -0.61
N LEU A 230 -7.99 -4.13 -1.28
CA LEU A 230 -7.82 -3.43 -2.55
C LEU A 230 -7.94 -1.93 -2.28
N THR A 231 -6.89 -1.18 -2.59
CA THR A 231 -6.82 0.24 -2.33
C THR A 231 -7.32 1.08 -3.51
N LYS A 232 -7.61 2.35 -3.27
CA LYS A 232 -8.16 3.28 -4.27
C LYS A 232 -7.29 3.46 -5.52
N ASP A 233 -6.00 3.25 -5.41
CA ASP A 233 -5.01 3.30 -6.51
C ASP A 233 -4.82 1.94 -7.20
N GLY A 234 -5.64 0.95 -6.83
CA GLY A 234 -5.70 -0.39 -7.43
C GLY A 234 -4.72 -1.41 -6.90
N TYR A 235 -3.90 -1.07 -5.91
CA TYR A 235 -2.97 -2.04 -5.34
C TYR A 235 -3.61 -2.97 -4.33
N LEU A 236 -3.23 -4.25 -4.40
CA LEU A 236 -3.54 -5.22 -3.36
C LEU A 236 -2.53 -5.07 -2.22
N GLN A 237 -3.05 -5.13 -1.00
CA GLN A 237 -2.25 -5.08 0.22
C GLN A 237 -2.65 -6.21 1.18
N SER A 238 -1.66 -6.89 1.74
CA SER A 238 -1.90 -7.73 2.91
C SER A 238 -2.27 -6.83 4.10
N PRO A 239 -3.28 -7.17 4.92
CA PRO A 239 -3.64 -6.33 6.06
C PRO A 239 -2.43 -5.96 6.93
N GLY A 240 -2.19 -4.65 7.06
CA GLY A 240 -1.05 -4.09 7.78
C GLY A 240 0.26 -4.01 6.98
N ILE A 241 0.29 -4.42 5.70
CA ILE A 241 1.49 -4.42 4.83
C ILE A 241 1.16 -3.72 3.52
N SER A 242 2.01 -2.80 3.07
CA SER A 242 1.78 -1.99 1.85
C SER A 242 1.88 -2.76 0.51
N ILE A 243 2.14 -4.07 0.57
CA ILE A 243 2.27 -4.98 -0.58
C ILE A 243 1.57 -6.30 -0.30
N VAL A 244 1.46 -7.16 -1.32
CA VAL A 244 1.11 -8.57 -1.13
C VAL A 244 2.31 -9.30 -0.52
N ALA A 245 2.15 -9.84 0.68
CA ALA A 245 3.14 -10.68 1.35
C ALA A 245 2.49 -11.99 1.82
N LEU A 246 3.09 -13.12 1.43
CA LEU A 246 2.60 -14.46 1.74
C LEU A 246 3.66 -15.20 2.55
N LEU A 247 3.43 -15.28 3.86
CA LEU A 247 4.32 -15.97 4.80
C LEU A 247 4.26 -17.49 4.58
N ASN A 248 5.41 -18.15 4.72
CA ASN A 248 5.55 -19.61 4.60
C ASN A 248 5.03 -20.17 3.26
N ALA A 249 5.04 -19.34 2.21
CA ALA A 249 4.75 -19.80 0.86
C ALA A 249 6.06 -20.16 0.15
N PRO A 250 6.13 -21.30 -0.57
CA PRO A 250 7.33 -21.69 -1.31
C PRO A 250 7.71 -20.63 -2.35
N PRO A 251 9.00 -20.36 -2.56
CA PRO A 251 9.45 -19.55 -3.69
C PRO A 251 9.01 -20.18 -5.00
N GLY A 252 8.59 -19.34 -5.96
CA GLY A 252 8.16 -19.86 -7.26
C GLY A 252 7.37 -18.87 -8.09
N SER A 253 6.94 -19.36 -9.25
CA SER A 253 6.02 -18.68 -10.14
C SER A 253 4.63 -19.30 -10.02
N TYR A 254 3.61 -18.45 -9.93
CA TYR A 254 2.23 -18.87 -9.73
C TYR A 254 1.30 -18.12 -10.68
N TYR A 255 0.25 -18.79 -11.15
CA TYR A 255 -0.91 -18.10 -11.68
C TYR A 255 -1.64 -17.42 -10.53
N VAL A 256 -1.91 -16.13 -10.67
CA VAL A 256 -2.56 -15.30 -9.66
C VAL A 256 -4.01 -15.09 -10.06
N VAL A 257 -4.94 -15.54 -9.23
CA VAL A 257 -6.38 -15.30 -9.40
C VAL A 257 -6.82 -14.25 -8.38
N ILE A 258 -7.59 -13.27 -8.83
CA ILE A 258 -8.25 -12.28 -7.97
C ILE A 258 -9.75 -12.49 -8.06
N ARG A 259 -10.39 -12.68 -6.89
CA ARG A 259 -11.85 -12.78 -6.75
C ARG A 259 -12.37 -11.61 -5.95
N HIS A 260 -13.53 -11.15 -6.36
CA HIS A 260 -14.28 -10.12 -5.66
C HIS A 260 -15.73 -10.58 -5.46
N ARG A 261 -16.42 -10.04 -4.43
CA ARG A 261 -17.77 -10.47 -4.02
C ARG A 261 -18.87 -10.23 -5.05
N ASN A 262 -18.66 -9.38 -6.06
CA ASN A 262 -19.67 -9.07 -7.07
C ASN A 262 -19.09 -8.66 -8.44
N HIS A 263 -17.79 -8.93 -8.67
CA HIS A 263 -17.14 -8.75 -9.97
C HIS A 263 -16.61 -10.11 -10.46
N LEU A 264 -16.64 -10.34 -11.76
CA LEU A 264 -16.06 -11.55 -12.36
C LEU A 264 -14.59 -11.69 -12.00
N ALA A 265 -14.20 -12.88 -11.57
CA ALA A 265 -12.81 -13.19 -11.25
C ALA A 265 -11.89 -13.05 -12.47
N ILE A 266 -10.67 -12.58 -12.26
CA ILE A 266 -9.60 -12.52 -13.27
C ILE A 266 -8.41 -13.36 -12.84
N MET A 267 -7.56 -13.75 -13.80
CA MET A 267 -6.31 -14.50 -13.56
C MET A 267 -5.18 -13.90 -14.40
N SER A 268 -3.95 -13.98 -13.90
CA SER A 268 -2.76 -13.63 -14.68
C SER A 268 -2.64 -14.50 -15.95
N ALA A 269 -2.23 -13.90 -17.08
CA ALA A 269 -2.06 -14.61 -18.35
C ALA A 269 -1.02 -15.75 -18.26
N ASN A 270 0.02 -15.51 -17.48
CA ASN A 270 1.12 -16.43 -17.26
C ASN A 270 1.41 -16.56 -15.76
N ALA A 271 2.16 -17.60 -15.40
CA ALA A 271 2.69 -17.72 -14.06
C ALA A 271 3.64 -16.56 -13.76
N PHE A 272 3.38 -15.86 -12.66
CA PHE A 272 4.12 -14.69 -12.22
C PHE A 272 5.13 -15.05 -11.15
N GLN A 273 6.39 -14.58 -11.30
CA GLN A 273 7.46 -14.84 -10.36
C GLN A 273 7.38 -13.88 -9.18
N PHE A 274 7.10 -14.39 -8.00
CA PHE A 274 7.19 -13.63 -6.74
C PHE A 274 8.64 -13.46 -6.29
N ALA A 275 8.93 -12.34 -5.66
CA ALA A 275 10.24 -12.14 -5.03
C ALA A 275 10.31 -12.80 -3.65
N THR A 276 11.53 -13.15 -3.25
CA THR A 276 11.87 -13.59 -1.89
C THR A 276 12.90 -12.65 -1.25
N THR A 277 13.59 -11.86 -2.06
CA THR A 277 14.58 -10.86 -1.69
C THR A 277 14.66 -9.77 -2.76
N GLY A 278 15.17 -8.59 -2.42
CA GLY A 278 15.46 -7.53 -3.38
C GLY A 278 14.24 -6.74 -3.84
N THR A 279 14.24 -6.36 -5.11
CA THR A 279 13.19 -5.52 -5.70
C THR A 279 11.85 -6.23 -5.73
N VAL A 280 10.78 -5.52 -5.32
CA VAL A 280 9.41 -6.04 -5.35
C VAL A 280 8.88 -6.00 -6.79
N PRO A 281 8.59 -7.15 -7.42
CA PRO A 281 8.07 -7.19 -8.78
C PRO A 281 6.62 -6.72 -8.84
N LEU A 282 6.21 -6.14 -9.98
CA LEU A 282 4.86 -5.68 -10.24
C LEU A 282 4.13 -6.62 -11.20
N LEU A 283 2.99 -7.15 -10.77
CA LEU A 283 1.97 -7.77 -11.63
C LEU A 283 0.85 -6.75 -11.87
N ASP A 284 0.83 -6.16 -13.05
CA ASP A 284 -0.19 -5.17 -13.43
C ASP A 284 -1.33 -5.83 -14.21
N LEU A 285 -2.43 -6.13 -13.50
CA LEU A 285 -3.66 -6.69 -14.08
C LEU A 285 -4.62 -5.59 -14.58
N THR A 286 -4.19 -4.34 -14.65
CA THR A 286 -4.93 -3.29 -15.37
C THR A 286 -4.62 -3.28 -16.86
N ASN A 287 -3.57 -4.01 -17.28
CA ASN A 287 -3.23 -4.24 -18.68
C ASN A 287 -3.78 -5.60 -19.14
N SER A 288 -4.62 -5.59 -20.17
CA SER A 288 -5.26 -6.80 -20.72
C SER A 288 -4.28 -7.87 -21.20
N ALA A 289 -3.07 -7.50 -21.62
CA ALA A 289 -2.03 -8.46 -22.03
C ALA A 289 -1.56 -9.35 -20.86
N ASN A 290 -1.72 -8.89 -19.62
CA ASN A 290 -1.35 -9.63 -18.42
C ASN A 290 -2.49 -10.49 -17.87
N ILE A 291 -3.66 -10.53 -18.54
CA ILE A 291 -4.87 -11.25 -18.08
C ILE A 291 -5.15 -12.44 -18.96
N TYR A 292 -5.46 -13.56 -18.32
CA TYR A 292 -5.88 -14.79 -18.98
C TYR A 292 -7.22 -14.57 -19.72
N GLY A 293 -7.28 -14.97 -20.99
CA GLY A 293 -8.44 -14.71 -21.87
C GLY A 293 -8.48 -13.28 -22.42
N THR A 294 -7.48 -12.45 -22.09
CA THR A 294 -7.33 -11.07 -22.58
C THR A 294 -8.61 -10.23 -22.39
N MET A 295 -9.10 -9.55 -23.43
CA MET A 295 -10.29 -8.69 -23.37
C MET A 295 -11.61 -9.38 -23.07
N SER A 296 -11.70 -10.71 -23.21
CA SER A 296 -12.96 -11.45 -22.94
C SER A 296 -13.33 -11.50 -21.46
N GLY A 297 -12.32 -11.47 -20.55
CA GLY A 297 -12.51 -11.57 -19.11
C GLY A 297 -12.61 -10.23 -18.37
N VAL A 298 -12.48 -9.11 -19.07
CA VAL A 298 -12.39 -7.76 -18.49
C VAL A 298 -13.16 -6.73 -19.30
N ILE A 299 -13.30 -5.53 -18.77
CA ILE A 299 -13.91 -4.38 -19.46
C ILE A 299 -12.89 -3.22 -19.52
N THR A 300 -12.90 -2.50 -20.66
CA THR A 300 -12.10 -1.27 -20.80
C THR A 300 -12.73 -0.15 -19.98
N VAL A 301 -11.95 0.47 -19.10
CA VAL A 301 -12.38 1.60 -18.25
C VAL A 301 -11.68 2.91 -18.60
N SER A 302 -10.54 2.84 -19.28
CA SER A 302 -9.84 3.98 -19.91
C SER A 302 -9.01 3.46 -21.09
N PRO A 303 -8.42 4.31 -21.94
CA PRO A 303 -7.75 3.89 -23.19
C PRO A 303 -6.72 2.76 -23.03
N ASN A 304 -6.06 2.68 -21.87
CA ASN A 304 -5.00 1.70 -21.60
C ASN A 304 -5.27 0.80 -20.39
N ASN A 305 -6.43 0.92 -19.77
CA ASN A 305 -6.75 0.20 -18.55
C ASN A 305 -8.02 -0.64 -18.69
N VAL A 306 -7.95 -1.83 -18.11
CA VAL A 306 -9.08 -2.74 -17.98
C VAL A 306 -9.40 -3.00 -16.50
N ALA A 307 -10.62 -3.43 -16.23
CA ALA A 307 -11.13 -3.71 -14.90
C ALA A 307 -11.87 -5.06 -14.84
N MET A 308 -12.01 -5.60 -13.65
CA MET A 308 -12.90 -6.72 -13.35
C MET A 308 -14.35 -6.28 -13.60
N ILE A 309 -15.14 -7.13 -14.26
CA ILE A 309 -16.49 -6.82 -14.73
C ILE A 309 -17.49 -6.93 -13.58
N ALA A 310 -18.27 -5.90 -13.32
CA ALA A 310 -19.29 -5.87 -12.28
C ALA A 310 -20.58 -6.61 -12.70
N GLY A 311 -21.26 -7.28 -11.74
CA GLY A 311 -22.56 -7.88 -11.96
C GLY A 311 -22.74 -9.32 -11.51
N ASP A 312 -21.70 -10.02 -11.07
CA ASP A 312 -21.70 -11.40 -10.56
C ASP A 312 -22.03 -11.41 -9.05
N ALA A 313 -23.27 -11.17 -8.70
CA ALA A 313 -23.72 -10.98 -7.32
C ALA A 313 -23.81 -12.28 -6.51
N ASP A 314 -24.00 -13.42 -7.18
CA ASP A 314 -24.03 -14.76 -6.56
C ASP A 314 -22.70 -15.50 -6.62
N GLN A 315 -21.66 -14.87 -7.21
CA GLN A 315 -20.28 -15.36 -7.32
C GLN A 315 -20.16 -16.72 -8.06
N ASN A 316 -21.09 -16.99 -8.98
CA ASN A 316 -21.06 -18.23 -9.77
C ASN A 316 -20.11 -18.14 -10.99
N GLY A 317 -19.50 -16.98 -11.22
CA GLY A 317 -18.54 -16.73 -12.31
C GLY A 317 -19.19 -16.36 -13.64
N ALA A 318 -20.51 -16.08 -13.67
CA ALA A 318 -21.23 -15.64 -14.85
C ALA A 318 -22.29 -14.58 -14.51
N ILE A 319 -22.37 -13.50 -15.27
CA ILE A 319 -23.39 -12.47 -15.09
C ILE A 319 -24.66 -12.88 -15.79
N GLY A 320 -25.63 -13.35 -15.03
CA GLY A 320 -26.84 -13.99 -15.55
C GLY A 320 -28.14 -13.65 -14.80
N PRO A 321 -29.22 -14.39 -15.14
CA PRO A 321 -30.53 -14.16 -14.52
C PRO A 321 -30.55 -14.36 -13.00
N SER A 322 -29.69 -15.23 -12.44
CA SER A 322 -29.62 -15.49 -10.97
C SER A 322 -29.21 -14.24 -10.21
N ASP A 323 -28.19 -13.50 -10.68
CA ASP A 323 -27.71 -12.26 -10.04
C ASP A 323 -28.82 -11.24 -9.88
N ARG A 324 -29.66 -11.08 -10.93
CA ARG A 324 -30.80 -10.19 -10.90
C ARG A 324 -31.94 -10.74 -10.07
N ASN A 325 -32.35 -11.98 -10.32
CA ASN A 325 -33.64 -12.50 -9.83
C ASN A 325 -33.59 -12.99 -8.40
N THR A 326 -32.45 -13.56 -7.98
CA THR A 326 -32.27 -14.10 -6.63
C THR A 326 -31.49 -13.19 -5.72
N THR A 327 -30.62 -12.33 -6.25
CA THR A 327 -29.77 -11.44 -5.43
C THR A 327 -30.24 -10.00 -5.50
N TRP A 328 -30.18 -9.34 -6.67
CA TRP A 328 -30.52 -7.92 -6.78
C TRP A 328 -31.97 -7.60 -6.34
N ARG A 329 -32.95 -8.41 -6.75
CA ARG A 329 -34.35 -8.20 -6.37
C ARG A 329 -34.61 -8.26 -4.86
N ASN A 330 -33.82 -9.04 -4.15
CA ASN A 330 -33.94 -9.17 -2.69
C ASN A 330 -33.19 -8.07 -1.94
N GLN A 331 -32.29 -7.35 -2.61
CA GLN A 331 -31.45 -6.32 -2.01
C GLN A 331 -31.78 -4.90 -2.46
N VAL A 332 -32.57 -4.72 -3.54
CA VAL A 332 -32.92 -3.38 -4.04
C VAL A 332 -33.64 -2.56 -2.98
N GLY A 333 -33.18 -1.33 -2.78
CA GLY A 333 -33.65 -0.41 -1.74
C GLY A 333 -32.98 -0.58 -0.38
N LEU A 334 -32.07 -1.56 -0.22
CA LEU A 334 -31.29 -1.74 1.00
C LEU A 334 -29.95 -1.01 0.88
N SER A 335 -29.39 -0.65 2.06
CA SER A 335 -28.03 -0.09 2.18
C SER A 335 -27.18 -0.98 3.10
N GLY A 336 -25.86 -1.00 2.88
CA GLY A 336 -24.90 -1.78 3.63
C GLY A 336 -23.88 -2.50 2.73
N TYR A 337 -23.17 -3.46 3.29
CA TYR A 337 -22.20 -4.27 2.56
C TYR A 337 -22.90 -5.42 1.81
N LEU A 338 -23.46 -5.11 0.65
CA LEU A 338 -24.38 -5.98 -0.11
C LEU A 338 -23.76 -6.43 -1.44
N SER A 339 -24.03 -7.69 -1.83
CA SER A 339 -23.43 -8.27 -3.04
C SER A 339 -24.01 -7.69 -4.34
N ALA A 340 -25.21 -7.11 -4.33
CA ALA A 340 -25.82 -6.46 -5.50
C ALA A 340 -25.51 -4.95 -5.61
N ASP A 341 -24.71 -4.40 -4.72
CA ASP A 341 -24.13 -3.06 -4.81
C ASP A 341 -22.92 -3.12 -5.75
N PHE A 342 -23.17 -2.96 -7.05
CA PHE A 342 -22.16 -3.15 -8.08
C PHE A 342 -21.22 -1.96 -8.25
N ASN A 343 -21.67 -0.75 -7.89
CA ASN A 343 -20.84 0.47 -7.93
C ASN A 343 -20.12 0.76 -6.62
N LEU A 344 -20.35 -0.06 -5.59
CA LEU A 344 -19.77 0.05 -4.26
C LEU A 344 -20.02 1.42 -3.59
N ASP A 345 -21.25 1.95 -3.76
CA ASP A 345 -21.67 3.20 -3.12
C ASP A 345 -22.35 2.99 -1.75
N GLY A 346 -22.53 1.74 -1.34
CA GLY A 346 -23.16 1.34 -0.08
C GLY A 346 -24.67 1.15 -0.16
N SER A 347 -25.26 1.16 -1.35
CA SER A 347 -26.71 1.04 -1.54
C SER A 347 -27.05 0.30 -2.83
N VAL A 348 -28.07 -0.55 -2.79
CA VAL A 348 -28.54 -1.26 -3.99
C VAL A 348 -29.71 -0.53 -4.60
N PHE A 349 -29.49 0.11 -5.75
CA PHE A 349 -30.49 0.87 -6.49
C PHE A 349 -30.64 0.39 -7.95
N PRO A 350 -31.65 0.93 -8.73
CA PRO A 350 -31.76 0.65 -10.15
C PRO A 350 -30.53 1.02 -10.99
N SER A 351 -29.64 1.90 -10.49
CA SER A 351 -28.34 2.21 -11.10
C SER A 351 -27.47 0.96 -11.24
N ASP A 352 -27.40 0.13 -10.21
CA ASP A 352 -26.60 -1.11 -10.20
C ASP A 352 -27.06 -2.06 -11.29
N LEU A 353 -28.38 -2.27 -11.37
CA LEU A 353 -28.95 -3.10 -12.40
C LEU A 353 -28.74 -2.53 -13.81
N ASN A 354 -29.01 -1.23 -14.01
CA ASN A 354 -29.05 -0.65 -15.33
C ASN A 354 -27.68 -0.33 -15.92
N ARG A 355 -26.73 0.10 -15.08
CA ARG A 355 -25.40 0.50 -15.53
C ARG A 355 -24.40 -0.66 -15.58
N PHE A 356 -24.60 -1.71 -14.74
CA PHE A 356 -23.66 -2.82 -14.63
C PHE A 356 -24.27 -4.14 -15.06
N TRP A 357 -25.21 -4.70 -14.31
CA TRP A 357 -25.75 -6.03 -14.65
C TRP A 357 -26.31 -6.11 -16.06
N ARG A 358 -27.15 -5.14 -16.48
CA ARG A 358 -27.80 -5.15 -17.81
C ARG A 358 -26.77 -5.05 -18.94
N VAL A 359 -25.76 -4.23 -18.76
CA VAL A 359 -24.70 -3.99 -19.76
C VAL A 359 -23.79 -5.21 -19.87
N ASN A 360 -23.50 -5.85 -18.73
CA ASN A 360 -22.58 -6.96 -18.63
C ASN A 360 -23.23 -8.34 -18.70
N SER A 361 -24.55 -8.42 -18.80
CA SER A 361 -25.31 -9.68 -18.84
C SER A 361 -24.83 -10.59 -20.01
N GLY A 362 -24.60 -11.86 -19.70
CA GLY A 362 -24.06 -12.86 -20.63
C GLY A 362 -22.54 -12.98 -20.63
N ARG A 363 -21.82 -12.13 -19.87
CA ARG A 363 -20.37 -12.28 -19.68
C ARG A 363 -20.06 -13.31 -18.58
N ALA A 364 -18.92 -13.95 -18.69
CA ALA A 364 -18.43 -14.90 -17.69
C ALA A 364 -16.93 -14.71 -17.43
N SER A 365 -16.49 -15.15 -16.27
CA SER A 365 -15.08 -15.20 -15.92
C SER A 365 -14.34 -16.13 -16.88
N MET A 366 -13.14 -15.71 -17.30
CA MET A 366 -12.22 -16.51 -18.10
C MET A 366 -11.28 -17.38 -17.24
N VAL A 367 -11.38 -17.28 -15.92
CA VAL A 367 -10.59 -18.10 -15.00
C VAL A 367 -10.98 -19.57 -15.19
N PRO A 368 -10.05 -20.46 -15.60
CA PRO A 368 -10.37 -21.87 -15.78
C PRO A 368 -10.86 -22.52 -14.48
N ILE A 369 -11.82 -23.44 -14.61
CA ILE A 369 -12.23 -24.28 -13.48
C ILE A 369 -11.04 -25.12 -13.06
N SER A 370 -10.73 -25.13 -11.75
CA SER A 370 -9.68 -25.98 -11.20
C SER A 370 -10.08 -27.46 -11.30
N GLN A 371 -9.17 -28.28 -11.81
CA GLN A 371 -9.34 -29.72 -11.94
C GLN A 371 -8.74 -30.47 -10.77
#